data_f5f5b063e26b8f906dd55b225c969631
#
_entry.id   f5f5b063e26b8f906dd55b225c969631
#
_cell.length_a   1.000
_cell.length_b   1.000
_cell.length_c   1.000
_cell.angle_alpha   90.00
_cell.angle_beta   90.00
_cell.angle_gamma   90.00
#
_symmetry.space_group_name_H-M   'P 1'
#
loop_
_entity.id
_entity.type
_entity.pdbx_description
1 polymer ?
#
loop_
_entity_poly.entity_id
_entity_poly.type
_entity_poly.pdbx_seq_one_letter_code
_entity_poly.pdbx_strand_id
1 'polypeptide(L)'
;MSNKVLKNSFILLIGNLLYRVGGYINRLLMSRMLGPEGYGLYGLTLPFQGIFQILSAGGLPPAISKYVAEYNAKDEKALTRQVIYTATKFMVLMAILLSIILLFSSDFISNEIFHKPLVVWPLRAVSLITPFSVIVGAMRGAFQGVYKNEYT
;
A
#
# COMPACT_ATOMS: atom_id res chain seq x y z
N MET A 1 -9.96 23.41 23.40
CA MET A 1 -9.39 22.18 22.80
C MET A 1 -10.41 21.36 21.99
N SER A 2 -11.68 21.28 22.40
CA SER A 2 -12.74 20.49 21.75
C SER A 2 -12.99 20.82 20.27
N ASN A 3 -13.08 22.10 19.89
CA ASN A 3 -13.44 22.51 18.51
C ASN A 3 -12.38 22.17 17.45
N LYS A 4 -11.09 22.18 17.79
CA LYS A 4 -10.02 21.79 16.84
C LYS A 4 -10.03 20.28 16.59
N VAL A 5 -10.26 19.48 17.61
CA VAL A 5 -10.34 18.02 17.49
C VAL A 5 -11.54 17.62 16.64
N LEU A 6 -12.70 18.23 16.91
CA LEU A 6 -13.93 18.00 16.11
C LEU A 6 -13.74 18.36 14.65
N LYS A 7 -13.15 19.54 14.35
CA LYS A 7 -12.86 19.98 12.98
C LYS A 7 -11.96 19.02 12.25
N ASN A 8 -10.88 18.58 12.89
CA ASN A 8 -9.92 17.66 12.26
C ASN A 8 -10.50 16.26 12.08
N SER A 9 -11.29 15.76 13.04
CA SER A 9 -12.01 14.50 12.90
C SER A 9 -13.01 14.55 11.75
N PHE A 10 -13.69 15.68 11.56
CA PHE A 10 -14.64 15.88 10.47
C PHE A 10 -13.95 15.90 9.09
N ILE A 11 -12.79 16.57 8.99
CA ILE A 11 -11.97 16.57 7.76
C ILE A 11 -11.49 15.15 7.42
N LEU A 12 -11.02 14.39 8.41
CA LEU A 12 -10.61 13.01 8.22
C LEU A 12 -11.78 12.11 7.81
N LEU A 13 -12.98 12.35 8.36
CA LEU A 13 -14.19 11.62 8.02
C LEU A 13 -14.58 11.87 6.57
N ILE A 14 -14.58 13.13 6.13
CA ILE A 14 -14.85 13.50 4.73
C ILE A 14 -13.78 12.89 3.80
N GLY A 15 -12.50 12.99 4.15
CA GLY A 15 -11.42 12.40 3.38
C GLY A 15 -11.58 10.88 3.21
N ASN A 16 -11.93 10.17 4.28
CA ASN A 16 -12.20 8.74 4.24
C ASN A 16 -13.45 8.40 3.42
N LEU A 17 -14.50 9.23 3.48
CA LEU A 17 -15.70 9.06 2.68
C LEU A 17 -15.39 9.21 1.19
N LEU A 18 -14.68 10.28 0.81
CA LEU A 18 -14.26 10.52 -0.58
C LEU A 18 -13.39 9.38 -1.10
N TYR A 19 -12.46 8.88 -0.28
CA TYR A 19 -11.62 7.73 -0.63
C TYR A 19 -12.46 6.47 -0.88
N ARG A 20 -13.46 6.19 -0.03
CA ARG A 20 -14.38 5.05 -0.20
C ARG A 20 -15.25 5.18 -1.44
N VAL A 21 -15.80 6.38 -1.68
CA VAL A 21 -16.60 6.67 -2.89
C VAL A 21 -15.74 6.50 -4.15
N GLY A 22 -14.51 7.04 -4.15
CA GLY A 22 -13.55 6.85 -5.24
C GLY A 22 -13.23 5.37 -5.49
N GLY A 23 -13.02 4.59 -4.43
CA GLY A 23 -12.82 3.14 -4.51
C GLY A 23 -14.03 2.41 -5.10
N TYR A 24 -15.24 2.83 -4.74
CA TYR A 24 -16.47 2.26 -5.28
C TYR A 24 -16.65 2.56 -6.77
N ILE A 25 -16.40 3.81 -7.18
CA ILE A 25 -16.42 4.24 -8.58
C ILE A 25 -15.40 3.46 -9.40
N ASN A 26 -14.17 3.34 -8.90
CA ASN A 26 -13.13 2.55 -9.56
C ASN A 26 -13.54 1.08 -9.75
N ARG A 27 -14.14 0.47 -8.72
CA ARG A 27 -14.65 -0.90 -8.79
C ARG A 27 -15.75 -1.07 -9.84
N LEU A 28 -16.66 -0.11 -9.92
CA LEU A 28 -17.75 -0.09 -10.89
C LEU A 28 -17.23 0.11 -12.32
N LEU A 29 -16.26 1.00 -12.51
CA LEU A 29 -15.62 1.22 -13.80
C LEU A 29 -14.85 -0.03 -14.26
N MET A 30 -14.04 -0.60 -13.40
CA MET A 30 -13.29 -1.83 -13.69
C MET A 30 -14.23 -2.99 -14.04
N SER A 31 -15.32 -3.17 -13.30
CA SER A 31 -16.32 -4.20 -13.58
C SER A 31 -17.00 -4.01 -14.93
N ARG A 32 -17.29 -2.76 -15.32
CA ARG A 32 -17.90 -2.45 -16.62
C ARG A 32 -16.92 -2.60 -17.80
N MET A 33 -15.67 -2.18 -17.59
CA MET A 33 -14.65 -2.22 -18.66
C MET A 33 -14.13 -3.62 -18.92
N LEU A 34 -13.90 -4.40 -17.87
CA LEU A 34 -13.34 -5.76 -17.96
C LEU A 34 -14.42 -6.83 -18.18
N GLY A 35 -15.68 -6.51 -17.94
CA GLY A 35 -16.76 -7.48 -17.93
C GLY A 35 -16.68 -8.45 -16.75
N PRO A 36 -17.67 -9.36 -16.61
CA PRO A 36 -17.72 -10.29 -15.47
C PRO A 36 -16.52 -11.23 -15.41
N GLU A 37 -16.10 -11.74 -16.57
CA GLU A 37 -15.00 -12.68 -16.67
C GLU A 37 -13.65 -12.03 -16.36
N GLY A 38 -13.34 -10.88 -17.00
CA GLY A 38 -12.11 -10.14 -16.75
C GLY A 38 -12.01 -9.61 -15.32
N TYR A 39 -13.13 -9.15 -14.75
CA TYR A 39 -13.18 -8.71 -13.36
C TYR A 39 -12.98 -9.89 -12.38
N GLY A 40 -13.50 -11.08 -12.71
CA GLY A 40 -13.24 -12.30 -11.97
C GLY A 40 -11.75 -12.69 -11.97
N LEU A 41 -11.10 -12.63 -13.14
CA LEU A 41 -9.65 -12.88 -13.29
C LEU A 41 -8.83 -11.88 -12.46
N TYR A 42 -9.18 -10.60 -12.51
CA TYR A 42 -8.56 -9.57 -11.66
C TYR A 42 -8.76 -9.89 -10.16
N GLY A 43 -9.96 -10.32 -9.77
CA GLY A 43 -10.28 -10.70 -8.40
C GLY A 43 -9.39 -11.80 -7.83
N LEU A 44 -8.98 -12.77 -8.66
CA LEU A 44 -8.07 -13.85 -8.27
C LEU A 44 -6.66 -13.34 -7.90
N THR A 45 -6.26 -12.18 -8.37
CA THR A 45 -4.93 -11.63 -8.09
C THR A 45 -4.87 -10.79 -6.81
N LEU A 46 -6.01 -10.33 -6.29
CA LEU A 46 -6.07 -9.47 -5.10
C LEU A 46 -5.46 -10.10 -3.84
N PRO A 47 -5.67 -11.41 -3.54
CA PRO A 47 -5.01 -12.05 -2.41
C PRO A 47 -3.48 -12.03 -2.54
N PHE A 48 -2.95 -12.26 -3.75
CA PHE A 48 -1.51 -12.19 -3.99
C PHE A 48 -0.97 -10.78 -3.76
N GLN A 49 -1.65 -9.77 -4.29
CA GLN A 49 -1.28 -8.37 -4.03
C GLN A 49 -1.24 -8.08 -2.53
N GLY A 50 -2.24 -8.51 -1.77
CA GLY A 50 -2.31 -8.33 -0.32
C GLY A 50 -1.15 -9.01 0.40
N ILE A 51 -0.89 -10.28 0.11
CA ILE A 51 0.21 -11.05 0.72
C ILE A 51 1.56 -10.41 0.41
N PHE A 52 1.83 -10.09 -0.85
CA PHE A 52 3.10 -9.49 -1.27
C PHE A 52 3.30 -8.10 -0.66
N GLN A 53 2.23 -7.32 -0.53
CA GLN A 53 2.27 -6.02 0.13
C GLN A 53 2.59 -6.16 1.63
N ILE A 54 1.96 -7.12 2.33
CA ILE A 54 2.23 -7.38 3.74
C ILE A 54 3.66 -7.87 3.94
N LEU A 55 4.13 -8.82 3.13
CA LEU A 55 5.50 -9.35 3.22
C LEU A 55 6.55 -8.28 2.92
N SER A 56 6.32 -7.44 1.92
CA SER A 56 7.24 -6.36 1.55
C SER A 56 7.27 -5.24 2.60
N ALA A 57 6.13 -4.91 3.17
CA ALA A 57 6.01 -3.84 4.15
C ALA A 57 6.44 -4.29 5.55
N GLY A 58 6.25 -5.58 5.91
CA GLY A 58 6.73 -6.16 7.17
C GLY A 58 6.32 -5.41 8.44
N GLY A 59 5.20 -4.68 8.43
CA GLY A 59 4.80 -3.83 9.55
C GLY A 59 5.62 -2.54 9.71
N LEU A 60 6.52 -2.23 8.77
CA LEU A 60 7.38 -1.04 8.81
C LEU A 60 6.62 0.30 8.75
N PRO A 61 5.51 0.49 8.00
CA PRO A 61 4.81 1.78 7.97
C PRO A 61 4.36 2.28 9.35
N PRO A 62 3.76 1.47 10.23
CA PRO A 62 3.48 1.88 11.62
C PRO A 62 4.75 2.19 12.43
N ALA A 63 5.83 1.42 12.22
CA ALA A 63 7.11 1.68 12.88
C ALA A 63 7.72 3.00 12.41
N ILE A 64 7.70 3.29 11.10
CA ILE A 64 8.12 4.59 10.55
C ILE A 64 7.32 5.71 11.23
N SER A 65 5.99 5.58 11.29
CA SER A 65 5.13 6.59 11.93
C SER A 65 5.50 6.84 13.39
N LYS A 66 5.80 5.77 14.15
CA LYS A 66 6.22 5.88 15.55
C LYS A 66 7.55 6.62 15.70
N TYR A 67 8.59 6.16 15.01
CA TYR A 67 9.92 6.75 15.13
C TYR A 67 10.01 8.16 14.56
N VAL A 68 9.31 8.44 13.46
CA VAL A 68 9.19 9.79 12.91
C VAL A 68 8.54 10.74 13.92
N ALA A 69 7.47 10.33 14.59
CA ALA A 69 6.82 11.13 15.64
C ALA A 69 7.78 11.38 16.80
N GLU A 70 8.52 10.36 17.25
CA GLU A 70 9.45 10.47 18.38
C GLU A 70 10.62 11.41 18.06
N TYR A 71 11.31 11.22 16.94
CA TYR A 71 12.47 12.06 16.59
C TYR A 71 12.06 13.47 16.18
N ASN A 72 10.89 13.64 15.55
CA ASN A 72 10.37 14.97 15.25
C ASN A 72 10.00 15.75 16.54
N ALA A 73 9.52 15.07 17.59
CA ALA A 73 9.28 15.68 18.90
C ALA A 73 10.55 16.19 19.58
N LYS A 74 11.68 15.54 19.30
CA LYS A 74 13.01 15.92 19.81
C LYS A 74 13.76 16.91 18.90
N ASP A 75 13.14 17.38 17.82
CA ASP A 75 13.73 18.19 16.74
C ASP A 75 14.96 17.54 16.05
N GLU A 76 15.04 16.20 16.10
CA GLU A 76 16.12 15.41 15.52
C GLU A 76 15.84 15.08 14.03
N LYS A 77 15.84 16.11 13.18
CA LYS A 77 15.48 16.00 11.74
C LYS A 77 16.37 15.04 10.96
N ALA A 78 17.65 14.93 11.35
CA ALA A 78 18.59 14.01 10.72
C ALA A 78 18.19 12.55 10.94
N LEU A 79 17.83 12.18 12.17
CA LEU A 79 17.38 10.81 12.50
C LEU A 79 16.02 10.51 11.89
N THR A 80 15.10 11.48 11.88
CA THR A 80 13.82 11.35 11.19
C THR A 80 14.02 10.97 9.72
N ARG A 81 14.89 11.71 9.01
CA ARG A 81 15.20 11.41 7.59
C ARG A 81 15.87 10.06 7.42
N GLN A 82 16.79 9.70 8.31
CA GLN A 82 17.50 8.43 8.26
C GLN A 82 16.54 7.25 8.44
N VAL A 83 15.60 7.31 9.38
CA VAL A 83 14.57 6.27 9.58
C VAL A 83 13.71 6.09 8.34
N ILE A 84 13.18 7.19 7.78
CA ILE A 84 12.35 7.12 6.57
C ILE A 84 13.14 6.50 5.42
N TYR A 85 14.36 6.97 5.18
CA TYR A 85 15.20 6.49 4.08
C TYR A 85 15.55 5.01 4.22
N THR A 86 16.03 4.60 5.40
CA THR A 86 16.48 3.21 5.65
C THR A 86 15.32 2.24 5.57
N ALA A 87 14.19 2.55 6.21
CA ALA A 87 13.00 1.71 6.18
C ALA A 87 12.42 1.61 4.76
N THR A 88 12.30 2.74 4.05
CA THR A 88 11.81 2.75 2.66
C THR A 88 12.72 1.94 1.74
N LYS A 89 14.04 2.11 1.85
CA LYS A 89 15.03 1.35 1.07
C LYS A 89 14.87 -0.15 1.28
N PHE A 90 14.75 -0.58 2.53
CA PHE A 90 14.54 -1.99 2.87
C PHE A 90 13.22 -2.53 2.30
N MET A 91 12.13 -1.81 2.49
CA MET A 91 10.81 -2.19 1.97
C MET A 91 10.81 -2.31 0.44
N VAL A 92 11.42 -1.35 -0.26
CA VAL A 92 11.52 -1.37 -1.73
C VAL A 92 12.36 -2.54 -2.21
N LEU A 93 13.47 -2.82 -1.55
CA LEU A 93 14.34 -3.95 -1.90
C LEU A 93 13.61 -5.28 -1.74
N MET A 94 12.88 -5.47 -0.65
CA MET A 94 12.02 -6.63 -0.43
C MET A 94 10.89 -6.71 -1.47
N ALA A 95 10.26 -5.58 -1.79
CA ALA A 95 9.21 -5.53 -2.79
C ALA A 95 9.71 -5.91 -4.19
N ILE A 96 10.89 -5.45 -4.58
CA ILE A 96 11.52 -5.83 -5.86
C ILE A 96 11.82 -7.33 -5.89
N LEU A 97 12.42 -7.87 -4.81
CA LEU A 97 12.70 -9.29 -4.72
C LEU A 97 11.42 -10.14 -4.89
N LEU A 98 10.39 -9.81 -4.14
CA LEU A 98 9.11 -10.49 -4.20
C LEU A 98 8.41 -10.30 -5.55
N SER A 99 8.52 -9.11 -6.16
CA SER A 99 8.00 -8.85 -7.50
C SER A 99 8.66 -9.73 -8.56
N ILE A 100 9.96 -9.91 -8.48
CA ILE A 100 10.70 -10.80 -9.37
C ILE A 100 10.22 -12.25 -9.19
N ILE A 101 10.10 -12.71 -7.95
CA ILE A 101 9.59 -14.05 -7.64
C ILE A 101 8.18 -14.23 -8.23
N LEU A 102 7.28 -13.27 -8.00
CA LEU A 102 5.92 -13.35 -8.55
C LEU A 102 5.89 -13.32 -10.07
N LEU A 103 6.74 -12.50 -10.69
CA LEU A 103 6.84 -12.40 -12.15
C LEU A 103 7.20 -13.76 -12.77
N PHE A 104 8.22 -14.43 -12.25
CA PHE A 104 8.66 -15.73 -12.75
C PHE A 104 7.71 -16.87 -12.38
N SER A 105 7.05 -16.77 -11.22
CA SER A 105 6.07 -17.78 -10.77
C SER A 105 4.69 -17.58 -11.39
N SER A 106 4.44 -16.49 -12.11
CA SER A 106 3.11 -16.15 -12.62
C SER A 106 2.54 -17.20 -13.56
N ASP A 107 3.36 -17.80 -14.42
CA ASP A 107 2.94 -18.85 -15.35
C ASP A 107 2.59 -20.14 -14.58
N PHE A 108 3.40 -20.54 -13.61
CA PHE A 108 3.14 -21.69 -12.76
C PHE A 108 1.84 -21.51 -11.95
N ILE A 109 1.68 -20.36 -11.30
CA ILE A 109 0.49 -20.04 -10.50
C ILE A 109 -0.77 -20.05 -11.38
N SER A 110 -0.70 -19.49 -12.58
CA SER A 110 -1.82 -19.41 -13.50
C SER A 110 -2.25 -20.77 -14.04
N ASN A 111 -1.30 -21.61 -14.43
CA ASN A 111 -1.59 -22.89 -15.08
C ASN A 111 -1.85 -24.00 -14.07
N GLU A 112 -1.02 -24.13 -13.04
CA GLU A 112 -1.08 -25.26 -12.09
C GLU A 112 -2.02 -25.00 -10.91
N ILE A 113 -2.14 -23.74 -10.43
CA ILE A 113 -2.97 -23.44 -9.27
C ILE A 113 -4.37 -23.01 -9.70
N PHE A 114 -4.45 -22.06 -10.63
CA PHE A 114 -5.76 -21.53 -11.07
C PHE A 114 -6.37 -22.28 -12.25
N HIS A 115 -5.58 -23.04 -12.99
CA HIS A 115 -6.00 -23.71 -14.23
C HIS A 115 -6.64 -22.73 -15.23
N LYS A 116 -6.17 -21.46 -15.22
CA LYS A 116 -6.67 -20.37 -16.04
C LYS A 116 -5.49 -19.56 -16.61
N PRO A 117 -5.01 -19.85 -17.84
CA PRO A 117 -3.84 -19.18 -18.42
C PRO A 117 -3.97 -17.65 -18.49
N LEU A 118 -5.18 -17.13 -18.62
CA LEU A 118 -5.42 -15.69 -18.69
C LEU A 118 -5.07 -14.91 -17.42
N VAL A 119 -4.96 -15.60 -16.25
CA VAL A 119 -4.57 -14.97 -14.97
C VAL A 119 -3.11 -14.53 -14.96
N VAL A 120 -2.27 -15.04 -15.86
CA VAL A 120 -0.85 -14.63 -16.00
C VAL A 120 -0.71 -13.11 -16.13
N TRP A 121 -1.50 -12.48 -16.98
CA TRP A 121 -1.39 -11.05 -17.24
C TRP A 121 -1.68 -10.17 -16.01
N PRO A 122 -2.80 -10.35 -15.30
CA PRO A 122 -3.04 -9.63 -14.05
C PRO A 122 -1.97 -9.91 -12.99
N LEU A 123 -1.46 -11.15 -12.85
CA LEU A 123 -0.39 -11.47 -11.90
C LEU A 123 0.91 -10.72 -12.21
N ARG A 124 1.31 -10.66 -13.48
CA ARG A 124 2.46 -9.88 -13.93
C ARG A 124 2.25 -8.38 -13.68
N ALA A 125 1.04 -7.86 -13.93
CA ALA A 125 0.73 -6.47 -13.61
C ALA A 125 0.86 -6.19 -12.10
N VAL A 126 0.35 -7.07 -11.24
CA VAL A 126 0.50 -6.96 -9.78
C VAL A 126 1.95 -6.98 -9.36
N SER A 127 2.80 -7.82 -9.95
CA SER A 127 4.23 -7.86 -9.64
C SER A 127 4.90 -6.51 -9.92
N LEU A 128 4.59 -5.86 -11.03
CA LEU A 128 5.14 -4.55 -11.38
C LEU A 128 4.63 -3.41 -10.49
N ILE A 129 3.38 -3.48 -10.03
CA ILE A 129 2.76 -2.43 -9.19
C ILE A 129 3.22 -2.52 -7.74
N THR A 130 3.58 -3.70 -7.23
CA THR A 130 3.92 -3.93 -5.82
C THR A 130 5.02 -2.99 -5.28
N PRO A 131 6.17 -2.77 -5.94
CA PRO A 131 7.20 -1.84 -5.44
C PRO A 131 6.70 -0.41 -5.28
N PHE A 132 5.88 0.07 -6.21
CA PHE A 132 5.30 1.42 -6.13
C PHE A 132 4.30 1.54 -4.97
N SER A 133 3.48 0.52 -4.76
CA SER A 133 2.53 0.48 -3.64
C SER A 133 3.22 0.54 -2.29
N VAL A 134 4.39 -0.10 -2.17
CA VAL A 134 5.21 -0.11 -0.95
C VAL A 134 5.81 1.27 -0.67
N ILE A 135 6.28 1.99 -1.70
CA ILE A 135 6.76 3.37 -1.57
C ILE A 135 5.65 4.27 -1.04
N VAL A 136 4.44 4.17 -1.61
CA VAL A 136 3.27 4.92 -1.14
C VAL A 136 2.95 4.59 0.32
N GLY A 137 3.06 3.32 0.72
CA GLY A 137 2.88 2.87 2.11
C GLY A 137 3.90 3.49 3.07
N ALA A 138 5.19 3.54 2.69
CA ALA A 138 6.25 4.15 3.47
C ALA A 138 6.03 5.66 3.64
N MET A 139 5.69 6.37 2.56
CA MET A 139 5.37 7.81 2.60
C MET A 139 4.16 8.09 3.49
N ARG A 140 3.11 7.27 3.40
CA ARG A 140 1.94 7.39 4.28
C ARG A 140 2.33 7.23 5.75
N GLY A 141 3.19 6.25 6.09
CA GLY A 141 3.72 6.07 7.45
C GLY A 141 4.50 7.30 7.93
N ALA A 142 5.34 7.87 7.08
CA ALA A 142 6.10 9.07 7.40
C ALA A 142 5.20 10.29 7.67
N PHE A 143 4.23 10.56 6.80
CA PHE A 143 3.25 11.64 7.00
C PHE A 143 2.43 11.46 8.27
N GLN A 144 1.96 10.25 8.56
CA GLN A 144 1.23 9.96 9.79
C GLN A 144 2.10 10.23 11.04
N GLY A 145 3.41 9.97 10.97
CA GLY A 145 4.35 10.27 12.05
C GLY A 145 4.50 11.76 12.31
N VAL A 146 4.62 12.57 11.25
CA VAL A 146 4.71 14.03 11.37
C VAL A 146 3.43 14.61 11.96
N TYR A 147 2.26 14.21 11.45
CA TYR A 147 0.98 14.73 11.94
C TYR A 147 0.67 14.33 13.39
N LYS A 148 1.13 13.17 13.85
CA LYS A 148 0.91 12.71 15.23
C LYS A 148 1.58 13.60 16.27
N ASN A 149 2.61 14.33 15.87
CA ASN A 149 3.37 15.22 16.75
C ASN A 149 2.70 16.59 16.97
N GLU A 150 1.74 16.98 16.13
CA GLU A 150 0.99 18.23 16.31
C GLU A 150 -0.11 18.13 17.40
N TYR A 151 -0.31 16.94 17.98
CA TYR A 151 -1.38 16.63 18.94
C TYR A 151 -0.87 16.24 20.34
N THR A 152 0.44 16.21 20.58
CA THR A 152 1.05 16.04 21.90
C THR A 152 1.56 17.35 22.44
#